data_8a801884d1a3925c800d853c9ff5922d
#
_entry.id   8a801884d1a3925c800d853c9ff5922d
#
_cell.length_a   1.000
_cell.length_b   1.000
_cell.length_c   1.000
_cell.angle_alpha   90.00
_cell.angle_beta   90.00
_cell.angle_gamma   90.00
#
_symmetry.space_group_name_H-M   'P 1'
#
loop_
_entity.id
_entity.type
_entity.pdbx_description
1 polymer ?
#
loop_
_entity_poly.entity_id
_entity_poly.type
_entity_poly.pdbx_seq_one_letter_code
_entity_poly.pdbx_strand_id
1 'polypeptide(L)'
;TDVSAGSDKRVSWICTEGHIYECRVKDRVKATQCAVCSNRRLVSGVNDLLTKFPDLANEWHPSKNMEPDPANVPGGGSLKAWWICRLGHEWQVKISSRVFHGSQCPFCSNSKVWTGFNDLASTHPDLAKEWDFTKNGALTPEQVMAGTSKKVWWTCDYGHSWSAVCSSRASKGVGCPVCAGKAVQPGVNDLKTTHPDLAEQWVHDANLPALISTISAGT
;
A
#
# COMPACT_ATOMS: atom_id res chain seq x y z
N THR A 1 15.47 -51.24 28.49
CA THR A 1 16.41 -51.17 27.34
C THR A 1 16.86 -49.75 27.20
N ASP A 2 18.11 -49.51 27.56
CA ASP A 2 18.75 -48.21 27.53
C ASP A 2 18.96 -47.77 26.09
N VAL A 3 18.74 -46.47 25.82
CA VAL A 3 18.85 -45.87 24.50
C VAL A 3 19.85 -44.72 24.59
N SER A 4 20.95 -44.76 23.82
CA SER A 4 21.93 -43.69 23.80
C SER A 4 21.42 -42.43 23.13
N ALA A 5 21.98 -41.25 23.50
CA ALA A 5 21.61 -39.97 22.91
C ALA A 5 21.81 -39.88 21.38
N GLY A 6 22.72 -40.70 20.83
CA GLY A 6 22.99 -40.79 19.39
C GLY A 6 22.15 -41.82 18.63
N SER A 7 21.21 -42.51 19.32
CA SER A 7 20.45 -43.60 18.72
C SER A 7 19.52 -43.19 17.59
N ASP A 8 19.50 -44.00 16.53
CA ASP A 8 18.57 -43.87 15.40
C ASP A 8 17.18 -44.44 15.72
N LYS A 9 17.01 -45.02 16.91
CA LYS A 9 15.72 -45.60 17.31
C LYS A 9 14.63 -44.53 17.38
N ARG A 10 13.48 -44.79 16.75
CA ARG A 10 12.28 -43.97 16.90
C ARG A 10 11.55 -44.34 18.17
N VAL A 11 11.19 -43.33 18.95
CA VAL A 11 10.43 -43.48 20.19
C VAL A 11 9.39 -42.39 20.27
N SER A 12 8.34 -42.61 21.04
CA SER A 12 7.29 -41.62 21.30
C SER A 12 7.76 -40.59 22.32
N TRP A 13 7.50 -39.35 22.05
CA TRP A 13 7.77 -38.19 22.89
C TRP A 13 6.50 -37.45 23.22
N ILE A 14 6.44 -36.81 24.36
CA ILE A 14 5.42 -35.84 24.70
C ILE A 14 6.07 -34.45 24.80
N CYS A 15 5.49 -33.44 24.19
CA CYS A 15 5.96 -32.04 24.31
C CYS A 15 5.27 -31.35 25.50
N THR A 16 5.72 -30.12 25.79
CA THR A 16 5.14 -29.27 26.87
C THR A 16 3.65 -28.98 26.69
N GLU A 17 3.16 -28.99 25.45
CA GLU A 17 1.75 -28.78 25.10
C GLU A 17 0.95 -30.11 25.08
N GLY A 18 1.54 -31.23 25.55
CA GLY A 18 0.88 -32.51 25.61
C GLY A 18 0.77 -33.30 24.29
N HIS A 19 1.35 -32.81 23.18
CA HIS A 19 1.28 -33.55 21.92
C HIS A 19 2.21 -34.77 21.94
N ILE A 20 1.67 -35.92 21.57
CA ILE A 20 2.45 -37.17 21.40
C ILE A 20 2.89 -37.25 19.94
N TYR A 21 4.19 -37.49 19.73
CA TYR A 21 4.81 -37.57 18.40
C TYR A 21 6.03 -38.51 18.41
N GLU A 22 6.34 -39.08 17.27
CA GLU A 22 7.50 -39.95 17.13
C GLU A 22 8.67 -39.24 16.45
N CYS A 23 9.84 -39.33 17.03
CA CYS A 23 11.08 -38.96 16.36
C CYS A 23 12.26 -39.80 16.87
N ARG A 24 13.39 -39.75 16.13
CA ARG A 24 14.59 -40.43 16.54
C ARG A 24 15.19 -39.75 17.78
N VAL A 25 15.78 -40.55 18.65
CA VAL A 25 16.45 -40.01 19.87
C VAL A 25 17.48 -38.96 19.52
N LYS A 26 18.40 -39.23 18.58
CA LYS A 26 19.42 -38.28 18.15
C LYS A 26 18.86 -36.95 17.60
N ASP A 27 17.72 -37.01 16.93
CA ASP A 27 17.09 -35.81 16.37
C ASP A 27 16.45 -34.97 17.49
N ARG A 28 15.86 -35.63 18.49
CA ARG A 28 15.31 -34.96 19.67
C ARG A 28 16.39 -34.28 20.51
N VAL A 29 17.53 -34.92 20.67
CA VAL A 29 18.71 -34.38 21.37
C VAL A 29 19.24 -33.14 20.66
N LYS A 30 19.17 -33.07 19.31
CA LYS A 30 19.53 -31.90 18.51
C LYS A 30 18.44 -30.82 18.48
N ALA A 31 17.52 -30.82 19.44
CA ALA A 31 16.44 -29.85 19.60
C ALA A 31 15.36 -29.87 18.49
N THR A 32 15.12 -31.01 17.85
CA THR A 32 13.98 -31.14 16.93
C THR A 32 12.67 -30.89 17.67
N GLN A 33 11.96 -29.85 17.28
CA GLN A 33 10.70 -29.47 17.90
C GLN A 33 9.58 -30.45 17.52
N CYS A 34 8.55 -30.51 18.37
CA CYS A 34 7.31 -31.21 18.08
C CYS A 34 6.74 -30.79 16.72
N ALA A 35 6.40 -31.74 15.87
CA ALA A 35 5.91 -31.47 14.53
C ALA A 35 4.57 -30.70 14.52
N VAL A 36 3.74 -30.86 15.57
CA VAL A 36 2.49 -30.13 15.74
C VAL A 36 2.77 -28.68 16.17
N CYS A 37 3.58 -28.50 17.24
CA CYS A 37 3.93 -27.15 17.73
C CYS A 37 4.68 -26.31 16.69
N SER A 38 5.48 -26.94 15.82
CA SER A 38 6.23 -26.29 14.74
C SER A 38 5.43 -26.16 13.43
N ASN A 39 4.14 -26.47 13.44
CA ASN A 39 3.25 -26.45 12.27
C ASN A 39 3.71 -27.31 11.08
N ARG A 40 4.61 -28.28 11.29
CA ARG A 40 5.04 -29.25 10.27
C ARG A 40 4.04 -30.38 10.07
N ARG A 41 3.22 -30.64 11.09
CA ARG A 41 2.09 -31.61 11.05
C ARG A 41 0.83 -30.88 11.49
N LEU A 42 -0.16 -30.83 10.61
CA LEU A 42 -1.47 -30.30 10.92
C LEU A 42 -2.25 -31.33 11.76
N VAL A 43 -2.89 -30.84 12.80
CA VAL A 43 -3.89 -31.57 13.61
C VAL A 43 -5.08 -30.64 13.76
N SER A 44 -6.18 -30.97 13.08
CA SER A 44 -7.43 -30.20 13.15
C SER A 44 -7.93 -30.14 14.60
N GLY A 45 -8.43 -28.97 15.00
CA GLY A 45 -8.82 -28.69 16.38
C GLY A 45 -7.64 -28.38 17.33
N VAL A 46 -6.38 -28.34 16.81
CA VAL A 46 -5.19 -28.08 17.63
C VAL A 46 -4.35 -26.96 17.09
N ASN A 47 -3.87 -27.03 15.86
CA ASN A 47 -2.98 -26.06 15.27
C ASN A 47 -3.41 -25.57 13.87
N ASP A 48 -4.65 -25.82 13.51
CA ASP A 48 -5.27 -25.25 12.33
C ASP A 48 -5.58 -23.75 12.50
N LEU A 49 -5.84 -23.09 11.40
CA LEU A 49 -6.10 -21.64 11.35
C LEU A 49 -7.37 -21.28 12.13
N LEU A 50 -8.45 -22.07 11.99
CA LEU A 50 -9.72 -21.82 12.65
C LEU A 50 -9.58 -21.86 14.17
N THR A 51 -8.87 -22.86 14.68
CA THR A 51 -8.68 -23.06 16.13
C THR A 51 -7.74 -22.03 16.74
N LYS A 52 -6.62 -21.72 16.08
CA LYS A 52 -5.59 -20.81 16.63
C LYS A 52 -5.87 -19.35 16.38
N PHE A 53 -6.57 -19.01 15.30
CA PHE A 53 -6.79 -17.64 14.84
C PHE A 53 -8.24 -17.46 14.34
N PRO A 54 -9.26 -17.64 15.22
CA PRO A 54 -10.67 -17.61 14.83
C PRO A 54 -11.06 -16.29 14.16
N ASP A 55 -10.55 -15.16 14.63
CA ASP A 55 -10.82 -13.84 14.02
C ASP A 55 -10.31 -13.75 12.58
N LEU A 56 -9.15 -14.35 12.30
CA LEU A 56 -8.65 -14.42 10.92
C LEU A 56 -9.45 -15.41 10.08
N ALA A 57 -9.90 -16.50 10.67
CA ALA A 57 -10.74 -17.48 9.97
C ALA A 57 -12.09 -16.89 9.53
N ASN A 58 -12.64 -15.91 10.25
CA ASN A 58 -13.83 -15.15 9.85
C ASN A 58 -13.63 -14.30 8.59
N GLU A 59 -12.38 -13.96 8.26
CA GLU A 59 -12.04 -13.26 7.02
C GLU A 59 -11.66 -14.23 5.88
N TRP A 60 -11.75 -15.53 6.09
CA TRP A 60 -11.51 -16.52 5.04
C TRP A 60 -12.58 -16.43 3.95
N HIS A 61 -12.15 -16.33 2.69
CA HIS A 61 -13.12 -16.14 1.61
C HIS A 61 -13.95 -17.40 1.40
N PRO A 62 -15.29 -17.32 1.48
CA PRO A 62 -16.15 -18.50 1.55
C PRO A 62 -16.17 -19.37 0.28
N SER A 63 -15.85 -18.81 -0.88
CA SER A 63 -15.96 -19.53 -2.16
C SER A 63 -14.66 -19.54 -2.99
N LYS A 64 -13.75 -18.57 -2.84
CA LYS A 64 -12.55 -18.47 -3.70
C LYS A 64 -11.41 -19.39 -3.29
N ASN A 65 -11.44 -19.93 -2.07
CA ASN A 65 -10.41 -20.85 -1.62
C ASN A 65 -10.68 -22.31 -2.05
N MET A 66 -11.89 -22.62 -2.52
CA MET A 66 -12.37 -23.94 -2.95
C MET A 66 -12.07 -25.03 -1.90
N GLU A 67 -10.85 -25.45 -1.78
CA GLU A 67 -10.23 -26.23 -0.71
C GLU A 67 -8.77 -25.76 -0.53
N PRO A 68 -8.19 -25.76 0.67
CA PRO A 68 -8.73 -26.29 1.94
C PRO A 68 -9.55 -25.28 2.77
N ASP A 69 -10.39 -25.81 3.67
CA ASP A 69 -11.09 -25.09 4.74
C ASP A 69 -10.09 -24.57 5.79
N PRO A 70 -10.39 -23.46 6.53
CA PRO A 70 -9.53 -22.95 7.61
C PRO A 70 -9.21 -23.97 8.71
N ALA A 71 -10.08 -24.96 8.94
CA ALA A 71 -9.83 -26.08 9.85
C ALA A 71 -8.81 -27.09 9.30
N ASN A 72 -8.49 -27.03 8.01
CA ASN A 72 -7.59 -27.94 7.31
C ASN A 72 -6.31 -27.27 6.82
N VAL A 73 -5.98 -26.08 7.32
CA VAL A 73 -4.72 -25.37 7.02
C VAL A 73 -4.00 -24.96 8.31
N PRO A 74 -2.67 -25.10 8.37
CA PRO A 74 -1.92 -24.64 9.52
C PRO A 74 -1.90 -23.09 9.58
N GLY A 75 -2.01 -22.54 10.79
CA GLY A 75 -1.98 -21.10 11.02
C GLY A 75 -0.66 -20.41 10.68
N GLY A 76 0.34 -21.09 10.12
CA GLY A 76 1.65 -20.53 9.77
C GLY A 76 2.14 -20.89 8.37
N GLY A 77 1.27 -21.43 7.53
CA GLY A 77 1.64 -21.94 6.21
C GLY A 77 2.01 -20.84 5.18
N SER A 78 2.81 -21.23 4.19
CA SER A 78 3.15 -20.38 3.04
C SER A 78 2.07 -20.35 1.95
N LEU A 79 0.99 -21.10 2.14
CA LEU A 79 -0.15 -21.13 1.24
C LEU A 79 -0.74 -19.72 1.08
N LYS A 80 -0.98 -19.30 -0.16
CA LYS A 80 -1.77 -18.10 -0.46
C LYS A 80 -3.24 -18.44 -0.40
N ALA A 81 -3.98 -17.65 0.37
CA ALA A 81 -5.43 -17.78 0.49
C ALA A 81 -6.12 -16.47 0.10
N TRP A 82 -7.36 -16.59 -0.31
CA TRP A 82 -8.26 -15.47 -0.50
C TRP A 82 -8.91 -15.07 0.83
N TRP A 83 -8.98 -13.79 1.04
CA TRP A 83 -9.54 -13.18 2.23
C TRP A 83 -10.62 -12.19 1.84
N ILE A 84 -11.58 -11.97 2.74
CA ILE A 84 -12.62 -10.96 2.59
C ILE A 84 -12.73 -10.18 3.91
N CYS A 85 -12.66 -8.86 3.87
CA CYS A 85 -12.87 -8.04 5.07
C CYS A 85 -14.36 -7.72 5.26
N ARG A 86 -14.70 -7.16 6.42
CA ARG A 86 -16.08 -6.75 6.76
C ARG A 86 -16.70 -5.71 5.79
N LEU A 87 -15.88 -5.00 5.00
CA LEU A 87 -16.34 -4.06 3.98
C LEU A 87 -16.47 -4.72 2.59
N GLY A 88 -16.29 -6.05 2.49
CA GLY A 88 -16.41 -6.79 1.25
C GLY A 88 -15.19 -6.73 0.32
N HIS A 89 -14.09 -6.10 0.72
CA HIS A 89 -12.88 -6.13 -0.10
C HIS A 89 -12.26 -7.52 -0.09
N GLU A 90 -11.88 -7.98 -1.26
CA GLU A 90 -11.30 -9.30 -1.47
C GLU A 90 -9.85 -9.19 -1.91
N TRP A 91 -8.98 -9.99 -1.31
CA TRP A 91 -7.55 -10.02 -1.69
C TRP A 91 -6.93 -11.39 -1.43
N GLN A 92 -5.78 -11.61 -2.04
CA GLN A 92 -5.01 -12.83 -1.85
C GLN A 92 -3.67 -12.51 -1.19
N VAL A 93 -3.37 -13.21 -0.09
CA VAL A 93 -2.10 -13.11 0.62
C VAL A 93 -1.78 -14.42 1.33
N LYS A 94 -0.51 -14.67 1.66
CA LYS A 94 -0.09 -15.85 2.43
C LYS A 94 -0.71 -15.86 3.82
N ILE A 95 -1.09 -17.04 4.30
CA ILE A 95 -1.59 -17.24 5.68
C ILE A 95 -0.55 -16.71 6.68
N SER A 96 0.73 -17.05 6.49
CA SER A 96 1.82 -16.56 7.35
C SER A 96 1.93 -15.03 7.41
N SER A 97 1.61 -14.33 6.34
CA SER A 97 1.61 -12.86 6.34
C SER A 97 0.50 -12.27 7.21
N ARG A 98 -0.65 -12.94 7.26
CA ARG A 98 -1.76 -12.57 8.14
C ARG A 98 -1.42 -12.84 9.60
N VAL A 99 -0.91 -14.05 9.88
CA VAL A 99 -0.69 -14.55 11.24
C VAL A 99 0.53 -13.91 11.89
N PHE A 100 1.68 -13.86 11.21
CA PHE A 100 2.93 -13.42 11.82
C PHE A 100 3.28 -11.95 11.57
N HIS A 101 2.81 -11.38 10.46
CA HIS A 101 3.12 -9.99 10.10
C HIS A 101 1.91 -9.06 10.25
N GLY A 102 0.77 -9.57 10.72
CA GLY A 102 -0.43 -8.76 10.94
C GLY A 102 -0.94 -8.04 9.70
N SER A 103 -0.63 -8.56 8.48
CA SER A 103 -1.04 -7.89 7.24
C SER A 103 -2.57 -7.83 7.17
N GLN A 104 -3.10 -6.64 7.01
CA GLN A 104 -4.54 -6.38 6.93
C GLN A 104 -5.03 -6.29 5.48
N CYS A 105 -6.33 -6.00 5.30
CA CYS A 105 -6.89 -5.67 4.00
C CYS A 105 -6.10 -4.51 3.35
N PRO A 106 -5.50 -4.69 2.16
CA PRO A 106 -4.65 -3.68 1.54
C PRO A 106 -5.41 -2.42 1.12
N PHE A 107 -6.71 -2.52 0.95
CA PHE A 107 -7.58 -1.41 0.58
C PHE A 107 -7.98 -0.58 1.81
N CYS A 108 -8.36 -1.24 2.91
CA CYS A 108 -8.66 -0.57 4.19
C CYS A 108 -7.42 0.08 4.81
N SER A 109 -6.23 -0.51 4.61
CA SER A 109 -4.95 0.03 5.09
C SER A 109 -4.31 1.04 4.13
N ASN A 110 -5.01 1.42 3.05
CA ASN A 110 -4.50 2.33 2.03
C ASN A 110 -3.15 1.91 1.40
N SER A 111 -2.90 0.60 1.32
CA SER A 111 -1.71 0.04 0.65
C SER A 111 -1.95 -0.21 -0.84
N LYS A 112 -3.23 -0.35 -1.25
CA LYS A 112 -3.66 -0.47 -2.64
C LYS A 112 -4.89 0.39 -2.89
N VAL A 113 -4.98 0.91 -4.11
CA VAL A 113 -6.17 1.64 -4.55
C VAL A 113 -7.32 0.66 -4.83
N TRP A 114 -8.51 1.08 -4.43
CA TRP A 114 -9.78 0.46 -4.80
C TRP A 114 -10.72 1.56 -5.29
N THR A 115 -11.04 1.52 -6.58
CA THR A 115 -11.92 2.49 -7.25
C THR A 115 -13.29 2.54 -6.57
N GLY A 116 -13.75 3.74 -6.26
CA GLY A 116 -15.01 3.96 -5.55
C GLY A 116 -14.91 3.88 -4.02
N PHE A 117 -13.71 3.67 -3.46
CA PHE A 117 -13.53 3.55 -2.01
C PHE A 117 -12.42 4.47 -1.46
N ASN A 118 -11.16 4.27 -1.87
CA ASN A 118 -10.01 5.01 -1.34
C ASN A 118 -9.20 5.72 -2.42
N ASP A 119 -9.71 5.77 -3.63
CA ASP A 119 -9.13 6.53 -4.72
C ASP A 119 -9.30 8.06 -4.52
N LEU A 120 -8.54 8.84 -5.29
CA LEU A 120 -8.57 10.30 -5.19
C LEU A 120 -9.92 10.90 -5.57
N ALA A 121 -10.58 10.36 -6.61
CA ALA A 121 -11.88 10.87 -7.06
C ALA A 121 -12.96 10.69 -5.99
N SER A 122 -12.94 9.55 -5.28
CA SER A 122 -13.91 9.24 -4.22
C SER A 122 -13.63 9.99 -2.92
N THR A 123 -12.35 10.15 -2.55
CA THR A 123 -11.97 10.76 -1.26
C THR A 123 -11.78 12.27 -1.33
N HIS A 124 -11.42 12.82 -2.50
CA HIS A 124 -11.15 14.24 -2.72
C HIS A 124 -11.74 14.69 -4.07
N PRO A 125 -13.08 14.70 -4.21
CA PRO A 125 -13.72 14.98 -5.48
C PRO A 125 -13.43 16.37 -6.04
N ASP A 126 -13.26 17.37 -5.19
CA ASP A 126 -12.91 18.72 -5.64
C ASP A 126 -11.48 18.78 -6.17
N LEU A 127 -10.55 18.08 -5.54
CA LEU A 127 -9.19 17.98 -6.04
C LEU A 127 -9.12 17.20 -7.36
N ALA A 128 -9.96 16.19 -7.52
CA ALA A 128 -10.05 15.41 -8.75
C ALA A 128 -10.53 16.23 -9.95
N LYS A 129 -11.32 17.30 -9.76
CA LYS A 129 -11.74 18.24 -10.82
C LYS A 129 -10.54 19.00 -11.42
N GLU A 130 -9.49 19.21 -10.63
CA GLU A 130 -8.26 19.85 -11.08
C GLU A 130 -7.28 18.91 -11.78
N TRP A 131 -7.68 17.67 -12.07
CA TRP A 131 -6.83 16.69 -12.75
C TRP A 131 -6.65 17.04 -14.22
N ASP A 132 -5.40 17.19 -14.68
CA ASP A 132 -5.11 17.43 -16.10
C ASP A 132 -5.15 16.11 -16.88
N PHE A 133 -6.30 15.75 -17.40
CA PHE A 133 -6.51 14.50 -18.14
C PHE A 133 -5.66 14.42 -19.43
N THR A 134 -5.32 15.55 -20.01
CA THR A 134 -4.49 15.61 -21.23
C THR A 134 -3.04 15.20 -20.91
N LYS A 135 -2.45 15.82 -19.88
CA LYS A 135 -1.04 15.61 -19.54
C LYS A 135 -0.79 14.34 -18.71
N ASN A 136 -1.78 13.87 -18.00
CA ASN A 136 -1.70 12.59 -17.26
C ASN A 136 -1.96 11.37 -18.15
N GLY A 137 -2.45 11.57 -19.38
CA GLY A 137 -2.71 10.48 -20.34
C GLY A 137 -3.75 9.49 -19.82
N ALA A 138 -3.36 8.21 -19.77
CA ALA A 138 -4.27 7.14 -19.33
C ALA A 138 -4.42 7.04 -17.78
N LEU A 139 -3.64 7.79 -17.02
CA LEU A 139 -3.77 7.79 -15.55
C LEU A 139 -4.92 8.69 -15.12
N THR A 140 -5.83 8.15 -14.31
CA THR A 140 -7.02 8.85 -13.83
C THR A 140 -7.05 8.97 -12.30
N PRO A 141 -7.84 9.90 -11.72
CA PRO A 141 -7.97 10.06 -10.27
C PRO A 141 -8.48 8.81 -9.55
N GLU A 142 -9.26 7.95 -10.23
CA GLU A 142 -9.78 6.69 -9.70
C GLU A 142 -8.70 5.61 -9.55
N GLN A 143 -7.55 5.82 -10.18
CA GLN A 143 -6.43 4.86 -10.17
C GLN A 143 -5.32 5.24 -9.18
N VAL A 144 -5.49 6.31 -8.44
CA VAL A 144 -4.51 6.80 -7.46
C VAL A 144 -5.17 7.11 -6.12
N MET A 145 -4.44 6.97 -5.04
CA MET A 145 -4.88 7.42 -3.72
C MET A 145 -4.37 8.84 -3.45
N ALA A 146 -5.12 9.61 -2.65
CA ALA A 146 -4.74 10.95 -2.23
C ALA A 146 -3.36 11.02 -1.57
N GLY A 147 -2.98 9.97 -0.83
CA GLY A 147 -1.68 9.87 -0.14
C GLY A 147 -0.50 9.41 -1.01
N THR A 148 -0.69 9.20 -2.32
CA THR A 148 0.40 8.73 -3.18
C THR A 148 1.50 9.78 -3.36
N SER A 149 2.75 9.33 -3.40
CA SER A 149 3.90 10.16 -3.76
C SER A 149 4.06 10.41 -5.26
N LYS A 150 3.14 9.90 -6.09
CA LYS A 150 3.18 10.13 -7.53
C LYS A 150 3.07 11.63 -7.83
N LYS A 151 3.92 12.10 -8.72
CA LYS A 151 3.85 13.43 -9.29
C LYS A 151 2.95 13.37 -10.52
N VAL A 152 1.89 14.17 -10.53
CA VAL A 152 0.89 14.22 -11.59
C VAL A 152 0.63 15.66 -12.01
N TRP A 153 -0.03 15.83 -13.15
CA TRP A 153 -0.40 17.14 -13.69
C TRP A 153 -1.78 17.57 -13.19
N TRP A 154 -1.85 18.83 -12.87
CA TRP A 154 -3.05 19.51 -12.38
C TRP A 154 -3.38 20.69 -13.26
N THR A 155 -4.64 21.07 -13.33
CA THR A 155 -5.10 22.29 -14.00
C THR A 155 -6.03 23.06 -13.07
N CYS A 156 -5.91 24.38 -13.01
CA CYS A 156 -6.83 25.22 -12.24
C CYS A 156 -7.93 25.82 -13.14
N ASP A 157 -8.93 26.46 -12.54
CA ASP A 157 -10.06 27.09 -13.25
C ASP A 157 -9.62 28.17 -14.26
N TYR A 158 -8.42 28.74 -14.09
CA TYR A 158 -7.83 29.69 -15.04
C TYR A 158 -7.03 29.01 -16.16
N GLY A 159 -7.04 27.69 -16.24
CA GLY A 159 -6.34 26.93 -17.28
C GLY A 159 -4.82 26.78 -17.08
N HIS A 160 -4.25 27.23 -15.94
CA HIS A 160 -2.85 26.98 -15.66
C HIS A 160 -2.61 25.50 -15.36
N SER A 161 -1.62 24.92 -16.01
CA SER A 161 -1.27 23.51 -15.82
C SER A 161 0.12 23.40 -15.19
N TRP A 162 0.21 22.61 -14.10
CA TRP A 162 1.47 22.39 -13.37
C TRP A 162 1.56 20.96 -12.86
N SER A 163 2.75 20.55 -12.48
CA SER A 163 3.01 19.21 -11.96
C SER A 163 3.32 19.29 -10.46
N ALA A 164 2.60 18.51 -9.66
CA ALA A 164 2.80 18.42 -8.21
C ALA A 164 2.54 17.01 -7.69
N VAL A 165 3.14 16.68 -6.53
CA VAL A 165 2.92 15.41 -5.85
C VAL A 165 1.48 15.37 -5.31
N CYS A 166 0.76 14.28 -5.59
CA CYS A 166 -0.64 14.12 -5.22
C CYS A 166 -0.86 14.31 -3.70
N SER A 167 -0.04 13.65 -2.86
CA SER A 167 -0.16 13.78 -1.40
C SER A 167 0.09 15.21 -0.88
N SER A 168 0.95 15.99 -1.55
CA SER A 168 1.17 17.39 -1.18
C SER A 168 -0.05 18.27 -1.48
N ARG A 169 -0.76 17.99 -2.55
CA ARG A 169 -2.02 18.64 -2.88
C ARG A 169 -3.11 18.27 -1.86
N ALA A 170 -3.29 16.99 -1.62
CA ALA A 170 -4.35 16.47 -0.77
C ALA A 170 -4.18 16.85 0.72
N SER A 171 -2.94 16.81 1.24
CA SER A 171 -2.70 17.03 2.68
C SER A 171 -2.36 18.48 3.05
N LYS A 172 -1.71 19.25 2.14
CA LYS A 172 -1.20 20.60 2.42
C LYS A 172 -1.99 21.70 1.68
N GLY A 173 -2.95 21.32 0.82
CA GLY A 173 -3.72 22.29 0.05
C GLY A 173 -2.86 23.16 -0.91
N VAL A 174 -1.70 22.65 -1.36
CA VAL A 174 -0.81 23.40 -2.25
C VAL A 174 -1.52 23.63 -3.57
N GLY A 175 -1.92 24.88 -3.85
CA GLY A 175 -2.63 25.30 -5.05
C GLY A 175 -1.74 25.52 -6.27
N CYS A 176 -2.34 26.17 -7.29
CA CYS A 176 -1.63 26.57 -8.50
C CYS A 176 -0.50 27.57 -8.20
N PRO A 177 0.75 27.26 -8.54
CA PRO A 177 1.88 28.16 -8.26
C PRO A 177 1.84 29.44 -9.11
N VAL A 178 1.18 29.43 -10.27
CA VAL A 178 1.00 30.60 -11.13
C VAL A 178 0.00 31.55 -10.51
N CYS A 179 -1.18 31.06 -10.06
CA CYS A 179 -2.17 31.87 -9.34
C CYS A 179 -1.62 32.43 -8.03
N ALA A 180 -0.73 31.68 -7.37
CA ALA A 180 -0.07 32.09 -6.13
C ALA A 180 1.15 33.03 -6.34
N GLY A 181 1.44 33.46 -7.56
CA GLY A 181 2.62 34.30 -7.89
C GLY A 181 3.98 33.62 -7.66
N LYS A 182 4.01 32.29 -7.38
CA LYS A 182 5.25 31.54 -7.10
C LYS A 182 5.93 30.98 -8.31
N ALA A 183 5.27 31.01 -9.46
CA ALA A 183 5.80 30.62 -10.75
C ALA A 183 5.32 31.58 -11.82
N VAL A 184 6.21 31.90 -12.75
CA VAL A 184 5.89 32.73 -13.89
C VAL A 184 5.51 31.85 -15.07
N GLN A 185 4.40 32.20 -15.70
CA GLN A 185 3.96 31.62 -16.97
C GLN A 185 3.94 32.73 -18.01
N PRO A 186 4.82 32.68 -19.03
CA PRO A 186 4.85 33.68 -20.08
C PRO A 186 3.49 33.84 -20.76
N GLY A 187 3.07 35.08 -20.98
CA GLY A 187 1.77 35.41 -21.55
C GLY A 187 0.60 35.33 -20.56
N VAL A 188 0.86 35.09 -19.25
CA VAL A 188 -0.19 34.99 -18.21
C VAL A 188 0.10 35.96 -17.05
N ASN A 189 1.15 35.73 -16.28
CA ASN A 189 1.51 36.55 -15.11
C ASN A 189 2.93 37.09 -15.15
N ASP A 190 3.55 37.08 -16.31
CA ASP A 190 4.84 37.74 -16.52
C ASP A 190 4.67 39.28 -16.58
N LEU A 191 5.76 39.98 -16.32
CA LEU A 191 5.78 41.44 -16.26
C LEU A 191 5.32 42.10 -17.57
N LYS A 192 5.70 41.51 -18.71
CA LYS A 192 5.33 42.04 -20.03
C LYS A 192 3.80 41.95 -20.25
N THR A 193 3.17 40.89 -19.75
CA THR A 193 1.72 40.71 -19.91
C THR A 193 0.93 41.53 -18.91
N THR A 194 1.38 41.59 -17.65
CA THR A 194 0.64 42.23 -16.56
C THR A 194 0.89 43.73 -16.45
N HIS A 195 2.08 44.20 -16.86
CA HIS A 195 2.51 45.62 -16.78
C HIS A 195 3.26 46.01 -18.05
N PRO A 196 2.55 46.14 -19.19
CA PRO A 196 3.17 46.46 -20.48
C PRO A 196 3.94 47.77 -20.46
N ASP A 197 3.41 48.80 -19.78
CA ASP A 197 4.05 50.12 -19.67
C ASP A 197 5.41 50.05 -18.95
N LEU A 198 5.56 49.17 -17.97
CA LEU A 198 6.84 48.92 -17.31
C LEU A 198 7.75 48.04 -18.18
N ALA A 199 7.19 47.21 -18.99
CA ALA A 199 7.95 46.36 -19.89
C ALA A 199 8.66 47.13 -20.98
N GLU A 200 8.11 48.28 -21.43
CA GLU A 200 8.72 49.20 -22.37
C GLU A 200 9.97 49.90 -21.79
N GLN A 201 10.03 50.02 -20.46
CA GLN A 201 11.17 50.61 -19.74
C GLN A 201 12.27 49.59 -19.43
N TRP A 202 12.10 48.33 -19.85
CA TRP A 202 13.05 47.24 -19.57
C TRP A 202 14.33 47.36 -20.37
N VAL A 203 15.44 47.62 -19.70
CA VAL A 203 16.78 47.72 -20.34
C VAL A 203 17.35 46.31 -20.48
N HIS A 204 17.19 45.71 -21.65
CA HIS A 204 17.47 44.28 -21.90
C HIS A 204 18.93 43.91 -21.61
N ASP A 205 19.88 44.69 -22.11
CA ASP A 205 21.30 44.38 -21.96
C ASP A 205 21.80 44.50 -20.52
N ALA A 206 21.22 45.44 -19.75
CA ALA A 206 21.56 45.61 -18.34
C ALA A 206 20.99 44.52 -17.43
N ASN A 207 19.95 43.81 -17.87
CA ASN A 207 19.22 42.81 -17.07
C ASN A 207 19.52 41.37 -17.50
N LEU A 208 20.49 41.13 -18.38
CA LEU A 208 20.90 39.78 -18.76
C LEU A 208 21.44 39.00 -17.54
N PRO A 209 21.14 37.65 -17.43
CA PRO A 209 20.42 36.81 -18.39
C PRO A 209 18.89 36.77 -18.19
N ALA A 210 18.30 37.63 -17.35
CA ALA A 210 16.86 37.62 -17.08
C ALA A 210 16.06 38.06 -18.32
N LEU A 211 15.06 37.29 -18.68
CA LEU A 211 14.09 37.62 -19.70
C LEU A 211 12.84 38.22 -19.05
N ILE A 212 12.33 39.32 -19.58
CA ILE A 212 11.15 40.00 -19.07
C ILE A 212 9.92 39.09 -18.96
N SER A 213 9.81 38.10 -19.86
CA SER A 213 8.76 37.08 -19.84
C SER A 213 8.92 36.00 -18.74
N THR A 214 10.04 36.02 -18.01
CA THR A 214 10.31 35.07 -16.90
C THR A 214 10.20 35.71 -15.52
N ILE A 215 9.82 36.99 -15.46
CA ILE A 215 9.71 37.75 -14.22
C ILE A 215 8.24 38.10 -13.98
N SER A 216 7.74 37.83 -12.76
CA SER A 216 6.44 38.33 -12.31
C SER A 216 6.55 39.72 -11.73
N ALA A 217 5.44 40.47 -11.74
CA ALA A 217 5.40 41.82 -11.16
C ALA A 217 5.46 41.83 -9.61
N GLY A 218 5.52 40.68 -8.99
CA GLY A 218 5.38 40.49 -7.53
C GLY A 218 3.93 40.61 -7.06
N THR A 219 3.62 40.07 -5.93
CA THR A 219 2.37 40.27 -5.19
C THR A 219 2.65 41.04 -3.93
#